data_166377207d3144aaee04b7ab9542d4e4
#
_entry.id   166377207d3144aaee04b7ab9542d4e4
#
_cell.length_a   1.000
_cell.length_b   1.000
_cell.length_c   1.000
_cell.angle_alpha   90.00
_cell.angle_beta   90.00
_cell.angle_gamma   90.00
#
_symmetry.space_group_name_H-M   'P 1'
#
loop_
_entity.id
_entity.type
_entity.pdbx_description
1 polymer ?
#
loop_
_entity_poly.entity_id
_entity_poly.type
_entity_poly.pdbx_seq_one_letter_code
_entity_poly.pdbx_strand_id
1 'polypeptide(L)'
;MDTKKKYQPTGNKVLLFSGGMDSLMMDYFINPDILLYIPSKSSYEEIETKKLNDLVDSGYVDKDKLVVFEDTLNLKRFERDDYIVPNRNAFFLLLASMIGETLILGSVSGDRSNDKDEIFFSKINDLMDYMWQAQHWTEERKFNVISPYKDTTKTELVKKYLDDGGSPRALLKSYSCYSGNDKPCGVCKPCFRKWISLYNNDVEIPDDYYENVPSTANWIDGLQEKLLSGTYRGREDGDWIKALKKNNTWNKLNCST
;
A
#
# COMPACT_ATOMS: atom_id res chain seq x y z
N MET A 1 -15.03 18.03 18.39
CA MET A 1 -13.75 17.33 18.29
C MET A 1 -12.67 18.24 18.83
N ASP A 2 -11.90 17.77 19.80
CA ASP A 2 -10.88 18.62 20.42
C ASP A 2 -9.68 18.73 19.49
N THR A 3 -9.61 19.81 18.73
CA THR A 3 -8.58 20.10 17.72
C THR A 3 -7.23 20.45 18.32
N LYS A 4 -7.00 20.22 19.60
CA LYS A 4 -5.82 20.64 20.35
C LYS A 4 -5.01 19.52 20.98
N LYS A 5 -5.12 18.26 20.52
CA LYS A 5 -4.07 17.28 20.84
C LYS A 5 -2.79 17.76 20.18
N LYS A 6 -1.95 18.46 20.92
CA LYS A 6 -0.55 18.67 20.54
C LYS A 6 0.07 17.28 20.43
N TYR A 7 0.26 16.80 19.23
CA TYR A 7 1.06 15.61 18.99
C TYR A 7 2.46 15.91 19.52
N GLN A 8 2.80 15.33 20.66
CA GLN A 8 4.17 15.36 21.15
C GLN A 8 4.90 14.22 20.42
N PRO A 9 6.01 14.49 19.74
CA PRO A 9 6.85 13.45 19.19
C PRO A 9 7.44 12.62 20.33
N THR A 10 7.04 11.36 20.39
CA THR A 10 7.43 10.45 21.46
C THR A 10 7.76 9.12 20.83
N GLY A 11 8.98 8.82 20.45
CA GLY A 11 9.45 7.47 20.10
C GLY A 11 8.50 6.49 19.39
N ASN A 12 7.32 6.98 18.94
CA ASN A 12 6.23 6.17 18.40
C ASN A 12 6.60 5.50 17.07
N LYS A 13 6.10 4.29 16.90
CA LYS A 13 6.06 3.61 15.60
C LYS A 13 4.83 4.07 14.84
N VAL A 14 5.03 4.72 13.71
CA VAL A 14 3.97 5.23 12.85
C VAL A 14 3.93 4.45 11.55
N LEU A 15 2.84 3.76 11.27
CA LEU A 15 2.59 3.14 9.96
C LEU A 15 1.82 4.11 9.08
N LEU A 16 2.36 4.47 7.91
CA LEU A 16 1.61 5.12 6.85
C LEU A 16 0.52 4.18 6.34
N PHE A 17 -0.72 4.49 6.66
CA PHE A 17 -1.85 3.58 6.53
C PHE A 17 -2.89 4.12 5.54
N SER A 18 -3.09 3.43 4.42
CA SER A 18 -4.06 3.82 3.39
C SER A 18 -5.34 2.95 3.37
N GLY A 19 -5.47 1.99 4.28
CA GLY A 19 -6.54 0.99 4.18
C GLY A 19 -6.37 0.00 3.03
N GLY A 20 -5.26 0.09 2.30
CA GLY A 20 -4.87 -0.88 1.28
C GLY A 20 -4.41 -2.21 1.89
N MET A 21 -4.43 -3.27 1.08
CA MET A 21 -4.13 -4.63 1.56
C MET A 21 -2.74 -4.75 2.21
N ASP A 22 -1.73 -4.08 1.66
CA ASP A 22 -0.36 -4.16 2.20
C ASP A 22 -0.27 -3.50 3.58
N SER A 23 -0.80 -2.28 3.73
CA SER A 23 -0.80 -1.57 5.01
C SER A 23 -1.65 -2.28 6.07
N LEU A 24 -2.74 -2.92 5.67
CA LEU A 24 -3.58 -3.73 6.58
C LEU A 24 -2.81 -4.94 7.14
N MET A 25 -2.10 -5.68 6.28
CA MET A 25 -1.28 -6.80 6.74
C MET A 25 -0.09 -6.34 7.59
N MET A 26 0.49 -5.17 7.28
CA MET A 26 1.56 -4.60 8.09
C MET A 26 1.08 -4.15 9.46
N ASP A 27 -0.11 -3.55 9.58
CA ASP A 27 -0.73 -3.27 10.86
C ASP A 27 -0.85 -4.53 11.72
N TYR A 28 -1.36 -5.60 11.13
CA TYR A 28 -1.52 -6.89 11.80
C TYR A 28 -0.20 -7.45 12.37
N PHE A 29 0.89 -7.41 11.58
CA PHE A 29 2.16 -8.02 12.01
C PHE A 29 3.02 -7.12 12.88
N ILE A 30 2.99 -5.82 12.65
CA ILE A 30 3.90 -4.87 13.29
C ILE A 30 3.29 -4.30 14.57
N ASN A 31 1.96 -4.22 14.61
CA ASN A 31 1.21 -3.60 15.70
C ASN A 31 1.80 -2.22 16.08
N PRO A 32 1.76 -1.23 15.17
CA PRO A 32 2.32 0.09 15.41
C PRO A 32 1.54 0.84 16.49
N ASP A 33 2.12 1.92 17.03
CA ASP A 33 1.44 2.79 18.00
C ASP A 33 0.40 3.69 17.31
N ILE A 34 0.69 4.09 16.05
CA ILE A 34 -0.14 5.01 15.27
C ILE A 34 -0.31 4.47 13.84
N LEU A 35 -1.54 4.48 13.37
CA LEU A 35 -1.94 4.31 11.97
C LEU A 35 -2.20 5.70 11.39
N LEU A 36 -1.28 6.21 10.57
CA LEU A 36 -1.41 7.55 10.02
C LEU A 36 -1.99 7.51 8.61
N TYR A 37 -3.19 8.05 8.43
CA TYR A 37 -3.79 8.31 7.13
C TYR A 37 -3.65 9.80 6.77
N ILE A 38 -3.13 10.06 5.58
CA ILE A 38 -2.94 11.43 5.05
C ILE A 38 -3.69 11.53 3.72
N PRO A 39 -4.90 12.10 3.71
CA PRO A 39 -5.60 12.43 2.49
C PRO A 39 -4.75 13.38 1.62
N SER A 40 -4.62 13.08 0.33
CA SER A 40 -3.79 13.86 -0.59
C SER A 40 -4.57 14.55 -1.70
N LYS A 41 -5.90 14.52 -1.62
CA LYS A 41 -6.86 15.02 -2.61
C LYS A 41 -6.71 14.35 -3.98
N SER A 42 -6.19 13.10 -4.02
CA SER A 42 -6.15 12.30 -5.25
C SER A 42 -7.55 11.99 -5.78
N SER A 43 -7.65 11.61 -7.05
CA SER A 43 -8.93 11.32 -7.70
C SER A 43 -9.71 10.16 -7.07
N TYR A 44 -9.04 9.29 -6.31
CA TYR A 44 -9.62 8.13 -5.62
C TYR A 44 -9.70 8.28 -4.10
N GLU A 45 -9.37 9.45 -3.53
CA GLU A 45 -9.34 9.67 -2.08
C GLU A 45 -10.70 9.45 -1.40
N GLU A 46 -11.79 9.91 -2.01
CA GLU A 46 -13.12 9.79 -1.42
C GLU A 46 -13.48 8.32 -1.15
N ILE A 47 -13.24 7.47 -2.13
CA ILE A 47 -13.51 6.04 -1.97
C ILE A 47 -12.49 5.36 -1.04
N GLU A 48 -11.23 5.77 -1.07
CA GLU A 48 -10.19 5.27 -0.15
C GLU A 48 -10.58 5.57 1.29
N THR A 49 -10.99 6.79 1.59
CA THR A 49 -11.48 7.21 2.92
C THR A 49 -12.72 6.43 3.35
N LYS A 50 -13.70 6.26 2.44
CA LYS A 50 -14.89 5.45 2.71
C LYS A 50 -14.53 4.02 3.09
N LYS A 51 -13.64 3.38 2.32
CA LYS A 51 -13.22 1.99 2.56
C LYS A 51 -12.35 1.84 3.81
N LEU A 52 -11.57 2.86 4.16
CA LEU A 52 -10.88 2.92 5.44
C LEU A 52 -11.89 2.92 6.61
N ASN A 53 -12.92 3.75 6.53
CA ASN A 53 -13.98 3.77 7.54
C ASN A 53 -14.73 2.43 7.62
N ASP A 54 -15.01 1.78 6.48
CA ASP A 54 -15.62 0.42 6.44
C ASP A 54 -14.74 -0.63 7.16
N LEU A 55 -13.41 -0.51 7.11
CA LEU A 55 -12.49 -1.39 7.85
C LEU A 55 -12.55 -1.12 9.36
N VAL A 56 -12.59 0.16 9.76
CA VAL A 56 -12.73 0.58 11.16
C VAL A 56 -14.06 0.09 11.73
N ASP A 57 -15.17 0.36 11.05
CA ASP A 57 -16.53 -0.01 11.48
C ASP A 57 -16.70 -1.55 11.57
N SER A 58 -15.94 -2.29 10.79
CA SER A 58 -15.92 -3.75 10.83
C SER A 58 -14.98 -4.34 11.89
N GLY A 59 -14.28 -3.50 12.65
CA GLY A 59 -13.33 -3.92 13.69
C GLY A 59 -12.04 -4.53 13.18
N TYR A 60 -11.69 -4.33 11.88
CA TYR A 60 -10.42 -4.79 11.32
C TYR A 60 -9.27 -3.80 11.52
N VAL A 61 -9.60 -2.57 11.86
CA VAL A 61 -8.65 -1.49 12.16
C VAL A 61 -9.01 -0.88 13.50
N ASP A 62 -8.02 -0.75 14.37
CA ASP A 62 -8.19 -0.13 15.67
C ASP A 62 -8.36 1.40 15.52
N LYS A 63 -9.55 1.88 15.82
CA LYS A 63 -9.90 3.29 15.73
C LYS A 63 -9.05 4.17 16.64
N ASP A 64 -8.65 3.65 17.80
CA ASP A 64 -7.90 4.43 18.79
C ASP A 64 -6.47 4.69 18.35
N LYS A 65 -5.93 3.87 17.41
CA LYS A 65 -4.64 4.08 16.76
C LYS A 65 -4.71 4.95 15.52
N LEU A 66 -5.90 5.11 14.92
CA LEU A 66 -6.05 5.83 13.66
C LEU A 66 -5.95 7.34 13.86
N VAL A 67 -4.98 7.94 13.22
CA VAL A 67 -4.79 9.39 13.15
C VAL A 67 -4.96 9.83 11.69
N VAL A 68 -5.81 10.81 11.47
CA VAL A 68 -6.05 11.37 10.13
C VAL A 68 -5.56 12.82 10.08
N PHE A 69 -4.68 13.11 9.15
CA PHE A 69 -4.20 14.48 8.88
C PHE A 69 -5.08 15.14 7.82
N GLU A 70 -6.31 15.45 8.20
CA GLU A 70 -7.27 16.12 7.32
C GLU A 70 -6.73 17.46 6.81
N ASP A 71 -7.03 17.78 5.54
CA ASP A 71 -6.71 19.06 4.90
C ASP A 71 -5.25 19.53 4.98
N THR A 72 -4.33 18.61 5.31
CA THR A 72 -2.92 18.92 5.45
C THR A 72 -2.21 18.99 4.10
N LEU A 73 -2.63 18.18 3.12
CA LEU A 73 -1.92 18.01 1.86
C LEU A 73 -2.88 17.99 0.66
N ASN A 74 -2.61 18.80 -0.35
CA ASN A 74 -3.35 18.78 -1.61
C ASN A 74 -2.39 18.59 -2.79
N LEU A 75 -2.29 17.35 -3.25
CA LEU A 75 -1.41 16.96 -4.36
C LEU A 75 -2.16 16.69 -5.68
N LYS A 76 -3.48 16.91 -5.74
CA LYS A 76 -4.32 16.61 -6.91
C LYS A 76 -3.77 17.17 -8.22
N ARG A 77 -3.28 18.40 -8.19
CA ARG A 77 -2.73 19.07 -9.38
C ARG A 77 -1.45 18.43 -9.95
N PHE A 78 -0.80 17.57 -9.19
CA PHE A 78 0.41 16.85 -9.57
C PHE A 78 0.13 15.38 -9.89
N GLU A 79 -1.13 14.93 -9.78
CA GLU A 79 -1.53 13.58 -10.16
C GLU A 79 -1.42 13.42 -11.68
N ARG A 80 -0.70 12.38 -12.09
CA ARG A 80 -0.50 12.03 -13.49
C ARG A 80 -1.66 11.18 -14.01
N ASP A 81 -1.77 11.04 -15.32
CA ASP A 81 -2.79 10.21 -15.98
C ASP A 81 -2.73 8.72 -15.57
N ASP A 82 -1.57 8.27 -15.08
CA ASP A 82 -1.37 6.92 -14.54
C ASP A 82 -1.62 6.82 -13.02
N TYR A 83 -2.26 7.85 -12.43
CA TYR A 83 -2.59 7.98 -11.00
C TYR A 83 -1.38 8.05 -10.06
N ILE A 84 -0.19 8.29 -10.59
CA ILE A 84 1.01 8.50 -9.80
C ILE A 84 1.10 9.98 -9.40
N VAL A 85 1.33 10.22 -8.11
CA VAL A 85 1.70 11.54 -7.59
C VAL A 85 3.19 11.50 -7.24
N PRO A 86 4.05 12.21 -7.99
CA PRO A 86 5.49 12.23 -7.73
C PRO A 86 5.81 12.71 -6.31
N ASN A 87 6.83 12.12 -5.69
CA ASN A 87 7.31 12.47 -4.35
C ASN A 87 6.30 12.29 -3.20
N ARG A 88 5.15 11.67 -3.43
CA ARG A 88 4.09 11.54 -2.42
C ARG A 88 4.60 10.89 -1.13
N ASN A 89 5.38 9.81 -1.23
CA ASN A 89 5.90 9.12 -0.06
C ASN A 89 6.88 9.98 0.75
N ALA A 90 7.67 10.85 0.11
CA ALA A 90 8.52 11.80 0.83
C ALA A 90 7.69 12.80 1.66
N PHE A 91 6.63 13.37 1.08
CA PHE A 91 5.71 14.25 1.82
C PHE A 91 5.07 13.53 2.99
N PHE A 92 4.62 12.30 2.80
CA PHE A 92 3.98 11.52 3.87
C PHE A 92 4.96 11.22 5.01
N LEU A 93 6.21 10.84 4.70
CA LEU A 93 7.24 10.57 5.72
C LEU A 93 7.62 11.84 6.48
N LEU A 94 7.75 12.98 5.80
CA LEU A 94 8.03 14.25 6.46
C LEU A 94 6.89 14.66 7.40
N LEU A 95 5.63 14.45 7.03
CA LEU A 95 4.49 14.68 7.92
C LEU A 95 4.46 13.68 9.08
N ALA A 96 4.75 12.40 8.82
CA ALA A 96 4.81 11.37 9.86
C ALA A 96 5.90 11.66 10.90
N SER A 97 7.01 12.29 10.51
CA SER A 97 8.09 12.69 11.42
C SER A 97 7.65 13.67 12.50
N MET A 98 6.52 14.36 12.30
CA MET A 98 5.94 15.27 13.31
C MET A 98 5.36 14.52 14.52
N ILE A 99 5.04 13.22 14.39
CA ILE A 99 4.33 12.45 15.42
C ILE A 99 5.03 11.15 15.83
N GLY A 100 6.10 10.75 15.16
CA GLY A 100 6.85 9.55 15.48
C GLY A 100 8.26 9.56 14.93
N GLU A 101 9.03 8.55 15.30
CA GLU A 101 10.45 8.41 14.96
C GLU A 101 10.74 7.14 14.17
N THR A 102 10.04 6.05 14.44
CA THR A 102 10.06 4.86 13.58
C THR A 102 8.91 4.96 12.59
N LEU A 103 9.23 5.26 11.32
CA LEU A 103 8.26 5.50 10.28
C LEU A 103 8.20 4.29 9.33
N ILE A 104 7.03 3.71 9.19
CA ILE A 104 6.83 2.47 8.44
C ILE A 104 6.08 2.78 7.15
N LEU A 105 6.73 2.52 6.02
CA LEU A 105 6.13 2.62 4.69
C LEU A 105 5.77 1.23 4.18
N GLY A 106 4.52 1.07 3.75
CA GLY A 106 4.06 -0.16 3.14
C GLY A 106 4.65 -0.37 1.75
N SER A 107 5.70 -1.20 1.61
CA SER A 107 6.19 -1.69 0.32
C SER A 107 6.41 -3.20 0.37
N VAL A 108 6.28 -3.82 -0.80
CA VAL A 108 6.48 -5.26 -1.01
C VAL A 108 7.33 -5.48 -2.26
N SER A 109 7.92 -6.66 -2.39
CA SER A 109 8.65 -7.05 -3.58
C SER A 109 7.77 -6.90 -4.82
N GLY A 110 8.33 -6.36 -5.90
CA GLY A 110 7.59 -6.02 -7.11
C GLY A 110 7.04 -4.59 -7.17
N ASP A 111 7.17 -3.80 -6.11
CA ASP A 111 6.96 -2.36 -6.20
C ASP A 111 8.05 -1.73 -7.05
N ARG A 112 7.66 -0.83 -7.98
CA ARG A 112 8.55 -0.31 -9.03
C ARG A 112 8.88 1.16 -8.86
N SER A 113 8.66 1.71 -7.68
CA SER A 113 8.89 3.12 -7.38
C SER A 113 10.16 3.26 -6.54
N ASN A 114 11.08 4.14 -6.95
CA ASN A 114 12.32 4.38 -6.24
C ASN A 114 12.10 5.00 -4.85
N ASP A 115 10.94 5.61 -4.61
CA ASP A 115 10.56 6.17 -3.31
C ASP A 115 10.11 5.11 -2.28
N LYS A 116 10.50 3.86 -2.52
CA LYS A 116 10.25 2.68 -1.67
C LYS A 116 11.47 1.77 -1.53
N ASP A 117 12.64 2.20 -1.98
CA ASP A 117 13.87 1.45 -1.89
C ASP A 117 14.75 1.90 -0.73
N GLU A 118 15.82 1.14 -0.45
CA GLU A 118 16.72 1.43 0.66
C GLU A 118 17.52 2.71 0.47
N ILE A 119 17.84 3.07 -0.77
CA ILE A 119 18.56 4.31 -1.06
C ILE A 119 17.68 5.51 -0.70
N PHE A 120 16.41 5.44 -1.05
CA PHE A 120 15.45 6.45 -0.66
C PHE A 120 15.30 6.52 0.86
N PHE A 121 15.16 5.38 1.54
CA PHE A 121 15.03 5.36 3.00
C PHE A 121 16.25 5.94 3.71
N SER A 122 17.46 5.62 3.25
CA SER A 122 18.68 6.22 3.79
C SER A 122 18.69 7.74 3.61
N LYS A 123 18.39 8.23 2.40
CA LYS A 123 18.40 9.66 2.11
C LYS A 123 17.34 10.46 2.88
N ILE A 124 16.14 9.91 3.04
CA ILE A 124 15.07 10.59 3.78
C ILE A 124 15.35 10.58 5.29
N ASN A 125 15.99 9.52 5.83
CA ASN A 125 16.47 9.48 7.19
C ASN A 125 17.52 10.57 7.43
N ASP A 126 18.55 10.64 6.59
CA ASP A 126 19.61 11.65 6.69
C ASP A 126 19.03 13.07 6.65
N LEU A 127 18.05 13.31 5.77
CA LEU A 127 17.36 14.59 5.69
C LEU A 127 16.60 14.93 6.98
N MET A 128 15.83 13.97 7.51
CA MET A 128 15.05 14.19 8.74
C MET A 128 15.97 14.36 9.94
N ASP A 129 17.01 13.55 10.06
CA ASP A 129 18.00 13.67 11.12
C ASP A 129 18.70 15.03 11.10
N TYR A 130 18.98 15.56 9.90
CA TYR A 130 19.54 16.89 9.74
C TYR A 130 18.56 18.00 10.17
N MET A 131 17.30 17.92 9.73
CA MET A 131 16.28 18.92 10.06
C MET A 131 15.90 18.94 11.55
N TRP A 132 16.02 17.80 12.22
CA TRP A 132 15.67 17.63 13.62
C TRP A 132 16.89 17.57 14.55
N GLN A 133 18.03 18.14 14.15
CA GLN A 133 19.14 18.41 15.07
C GLN A 133 18.67 19.34 16.21
N ALA A 134 19.35 19.29 17.33
CA ALA A 134 19.03 20.16 18.47
C ALA A 134 19.03 21.64 18.06
N GLN A 135 17.93 22.32 18.32
CA GLN A 135 17.70 23.74 18.00
C GLN A 135 16.97 24.41 19.19
N HIS A 136 16.81 25.73 19.13
CA HIS A 136 16.13 26.50 20.19
C HIS A 136 14.65 26.11 20.43
N TRP A 137 14.03 25.40 19.49
CA TRP A 137 12.62 24.99 19.51
C TRP A 137 12.42 23.48 19.63
N THR A 138 13.45 22.67 19.49
CA THR A 138 13.38 21.20 19.57
C THR A 138 14.67 20.60 20.13
N GLU A 139 14.52 19.48 20.84
CA GLU A 139 15.63 18.58 21.12
C GLU A 139 16.00 17.78 19.87
N GLU A 140 17.18 17.16 19.87
CA GLU A 140 17.60 16.28 18.79
C GLU A 140 16.69 15.05 18.71
N ARG A 141 16.30 14.70 17.47
CA ARG A 141 15.55 13.47 17.18
C ARG A 141 16.25 12.67 16.10
N LYS A 142 16.15 11.35 16.20
CA LYS A 142 16.66 10.40 15.21
C LYS A 142 15.51 9.59 14.62
N PHE A 143 15.59 9.37 13.32
CA PHE A 143 14.53 8.70 12.57
C PHE A 143 14.97 7.36 12.03
N ASN A 144 14.02 6.45 11.91
CA ASN A 144 14.20 5.15 11.31
C ASN A 144 13.04 4.85 10.35
N VAL A 145 13.25 5.11 9.06
CA VAL A 145 12.29 4.74 8.03
C VAL A 145 12.54 3.31 7.60
N ILE A 146 11.53 2.48 7.73
CA ILE A 146 11.62 1.05 7.42
C ILE A 146 10.45 0.57 6.55
N SER A 147 10.71 -0.50 5.80
CA SER A 147 9.69 -1.32 5.17
C SER A 147 10.01 -2.80 5.39
N PRO A 148 9.49 -3.41 6.46
CA PRO A 148 9.90 -4.75 6.89
C PRO A 148 9.62 -5.87 5.89
N TYR A 149 8.71 -5.65 4.94
CA TYR A 149 8.26 -6.66 3.97
C TYR A 149 8.65 -6.34 2.53
N LYS A 150 9.60 -5.41 2.31
CA LYS A 150 10.02 -4.99 0.96
C LYS A 150 10.57 -6.12 0.08
N ASP A 151 11.12 -7.16 0.70
CA ASP A 151 11.66 -8.33 0.00
C ASP A 151 10.67 -9.51 -0.09
N THR A 152 9.46 -9.34 0.46
CA THR A 152 8.36 -10.32 0.45
C THR A 152 7.39 -9.99 -0.66
N THR A 153 7.00 -10.97 -1.51
CA THR A 153 5.97 -10.70 -2.53
C THR A 153 4.60 -10.52 -1.88
N LYS A 154 3.69 -9.87 -2.59
CA LYS A 154 2.32 -9.70 -2.10
C LYS A 154 1.64 -11.05 -1.83
N THR A 155 1.89 -12.05 -2.66
CA THR A 155 1.38 -13.42 -2.48
C THR A 155 1.93 -14.08 -1.22
N GLU A 156 3.24 -13.96 -0.99
CA GLU A 156 3.89 -14.49 0.22
C GLU A 156 3.37 -13.80 1.49
N LEU A 157 3.16 -12.48 1.43
CA LEU A 157 2.65 -11.71 2.58
C LEU A 157 1.20 -12.09 2.90
N VAL A 158 0.34 -12.28 1.88
CA VAL A 158 -1.03 -12.79 2.04
C VAL A 158 -1.01 -14.18 2.65
N LYS A 159 -0.14 -15.08 2.14
CA LYS A 159 0.00 -16.42 2.70
C LYS A 159 0.35 -16.36 4.18
N LYS A 160 1.37 -15.59 4.54
CA LYS A 160 1.80 -15.42 5.92
C LYS A 160 0.67 -14.90 6.82
N TYR A 161 -0.09 -13.92 6.32
CA TYR A 161 -1.21 -13.32 7.05
C TYR A 161 -2.32 -14.36 7.33
N LEU A 162 -2.68 -15.17 6.33
CA LEU A 162 -3.72 -16.19 6.47
C LEU A 162 -3.25 -17.37 7.36
N ASP A 163 -2.00 -17.80 7.20
CA ASP A 163 -1.41 -18.88 8.03
C ASP A 163 -1.36 -18.48 9.52
N ASP A 164 -1.20 -17.19 9.82
CA ASP A 164 -1.17 -16.63 11.19
C ASP A 164 -2.57 -16.33 11.75
N GLY A 165 -3.62 -16.67 11.02
CA GLY A 165 -5.02 -16.50 11.45
C GLY A 165 -5.67 -15.16 11.04
N GLY A 166 -5.02 -14.40 10.16
CA GLY A 166 -5.57 -13.17 9.62
C GLY A 166 -6.85 -13.40 8.81
N SER A 167 -7.75 -12.43 8.81
CA SER A 167 -9.07 -12.55 8.20
C SER A 167 -9.03 -12.37 6.67
N PRO A 168 -9.44 -13.35 5.85
CA PRO A 168 -9.58 -13.17 4.41
C PRO A 168 -10.65 -12.11 4.06
N ARG A 169 -11.66 -11.92 4.91
CA ARG A 169 -12.68 -10.87 4.73
C ARG A 169 -12.08 -9.46 4.87
N ALA A 170 -11.12 -9.28 5.78
CA ALA A 170 -10.40 -8.01 5.91
C ALA A 170 -9.60 -7.68 4.64
N LEU A 171 -8.93 -8.68 4.04
CA LEU A 171 -8.24 -8.53 2.76
C LEU A 171 -9.20 -8.14 1.63
N LEU A 172 -10.38 -8.75 1.56
CA LEU A 172 -11.39 -8.39 0.57
C LEU A 172 -11.93 -6.97 0.80
N LYS A 173 -12.18 -6.56 2.05
CA LYS A 173 -12.64 -5.19 2.38
C LYS A 173 -11.60 -4.11 2.09
N SER A 174 -10.29 -4.42 2.17
CA SER A 174 -9.23 -3.45 1.85
C SER A 174 -9.39 -2.91 0.42
N TYR A 175 -9.00 -1.64 0.19
CA TYR A 175 -9.16 -1.02 -1.12
C TYR A 175 -7.83 -0.70 -1.77
N SER A 176 -7.68 -1.00 -3.06
CA SER A 176 -6.44 -0.77 -3.81
C SER A 176 -6.70 -0.30 -5.26
N CYS A 177 -7.94 -0.02 -5.63
CA CYS A 177 -8.30 0.37 -6.98
C CYS A 177 -8.08 1.85 -7.23
N TYR A 178 -7.71 2.21 -8.47
CA TYR A 178 -7.54 3.61 -8.88
C TYR A 178 -8.80 4.20 -9.57
N SER A 179 -9.87 3.40 -9.79
CA SER A 179 -11.05 3.90 -10.52
C SER A 179 -11.87 4.94 -9.74
N GLY A 180 -11.70 5.01 -8.41
CA GLY A 180 -12.54 5.86 -7.58
C GLY A 180 -13.98 5.32 -7.38
N ASN A 181 -14.31 4.14 -7.92
CA ASN A 181 -15.63 3.53 -7.80
C ASN A 181 -15.73 2.70 -6.52
N ASP A 182 -16.96 2.52 -6.03
CA ASP A 182 -17.23 1.70 -4.83
C ASP A 182 -16.85 0.22 -5.05
N LYS A 183 -17.09 -0.28 -6.25
CA LYS A 183 -16.67 -1.61 -6.70
C LYS A 183 -15.31 -1.52 -7.41
N PRO A 184 -14.33 -2.36 -7.05
CA PRO A 184 -13.03 -2.35 -7.72
C PRO A 184 -13.15 -2.69 -9.21
N CYS A 185 -12.48 -1.93 -10.09
CA CYS A 185 -12.62 -2.09 -11.54
C CYS A 185 -12.12 -3.46 -12.08
N GLY A 186 -11.25 -4.15 -11.36
CA GLY A 186 -10.64 -5.43 -11.77
C GLY A 186 -9.43 -5.27 -12.70
N VAL A 187 -9.46 -4.32 -13.63
CA VAL A 187 -8.50 -4.24 -14.73
C VAL A 187 -7.30 -3.32 -14.49
N CYS A 188 -7.27 -2.52 -13.42
CA CYS A 188 -6.09 -1.73 -13.11
C CYS A 188 -4.99 -2.59 -12.46
N LYS A 189 -3.72 -2.12 -12.52
CA LYS A 189 -2.58 -2.87 -11.97
C LYS A 189 -2.73 -3.25 -10.50
N PRO A 190 -3.20 -2.37 -9.59
CA PRO A 190 -3.44 -2.74 -8.19
C PRO A 190 -4.51 -3.81 -8.02
N CYS A 191 -5.64 -3.73 -8.75
CA CYS A 191 -6.68 -4.77 -8.73
C CYS A 191 -6.12 -6.13 -9.16
N PHE A 192 -5.34 -6.14 -10.25
CA PHE A 192 -4.71 -7.35 -10.77
C PHE A 192 -3.72 -7.97 -9.77
N ARG A 193 -2.86 -7.16 -9.15
CA ARG A 193 -1.93 -7.63 -8.11
C ARG A 193 -2.66 -8.18 -6.89
N LYS A 194 -3.74 -7.52 -6.45
CA LYS A 194 -4.59 -8.01 -5.37
C LYS A 194 -5.23 -9.35 -5.73
N TRP A 195 -5.81 -9.45 -6.93
CA TRP A 195 -6.39 -10.69 -7.42
C TRP A 195 -5.38 -11.84 -7.43
N ILE A 196 -4.18 -11.63 -8.01
CA ILE A 196 -3.11 -12.65 -8.04
C ILE A 196 -2.79 -13.17 -6.64
N SER A 197 -2.60 -12.25 -5.69
CA SER A 197 -2.19 -12.62 -4.34
C SER A 197 -3.27 -13.38 -3.58
N LEU A 198 -4.54 -13.02 -3.76
CA LEU A 198 -5.68 -13.73 -3.16
C LEU A 198 -5.90 -15.07 -3.85
N TYR A 199 -5.90 -15.11 -5.19
CA TYR A 199 -6.15 -16.29 -6.00
C TYR A 199 -5.09 -17.39 -5.81
N ASN A 200 -3.81 -17.01 -5.69
CA ASN A 200 -2.72 -17.94 -5.40
C ASN A 200 -2.79 -18.54 -3.98
N ASN A 201 -3.52 -17.91 -3.08
CA ASN A 201 -3.73 -18.36 -1.71
C ASN A 201 -5.13 -18.95 -1.47
N ASP A 202 -5.83 -19.31 -2.55
CA ASP A 202 -7.14 -19.96 -2.52
C ASP A 202 -8.20 -19.18 -1.72
N VAL A 203 -8.05 -17.86 -1.64
CA VAL A 203 -9.07 -16.99 -1.04
C VAL A 203 -10.28 -16.95 -1.99
N GLU A 204 -11.44 -17.31 -1.46
CA GLU A 204 -12.70 -17.21 -2.20
C GLU A 204 -13.05 -15.75 -2.46
N ILE A 205 -12.98 -15.35 -3.74
CA ILE A 205 -13.32 -13.99 -4.19
C ILE A 205 -14.73 -14.07 -4.77
N PRO A 206 -15.72 -13.33 -4.24
CA PRO A 206 -17.08 -13.32 -4.79
C PRO A 206 -17.10 -12.96 -6.28
N ASP A 207 -17.96 -13.61 -7.07
CA ASP A 207 -18.04 -13.39 -8.53
C ASP A 207 -18.34 -11.93 -8.90
N ASP A 208 -19.05 -11.23 -8.02
CA ASP A 208 -19.42 -9.84 -8.21
C ASP A 208 -18.44 -8.85 -7.54
N TYR A 209 -17.31 -9.33 -7.01
CA TYR A 209 -16.33 -8.48 -6.29
C TYR A 209 -15.71 -7.41 -7.18
N TYR A 210 -15.34 -7.75 -8.40
CA TYR A 210 -14.78 -6.83 -9.39
C TYR A 210 -15.83 -6.45 -10.45
N GLU A 211 -15.73 -5.24 -11.03
CA GLU A 211 -16.53 -4.84 -12.19
C GLU A 211 -16.19 -5.70 -13.42
N ASN A 212 -14.89 -5.98 -13.60
CA ASN A 212 -14.40 -6.82 -14.70
C ASN A 212 -13.49 -7.91 -14.12
N VAL A 213 -13.45 -9.05 -14.77
CA VAL A 213 -12.59 -10.17 -14.38
C VAL A 213 -11.12 -9.76 -14.53
N PRO A 214 -10.30 -9.78 -13.46
CA PRO A 214 -8.93 -9.25 -13.53
C PRO A 214 -8.04 -9.90 -14.59
N SER A 215 -8.20 -11.19 -14.82
CA SER A 215 -7.44 -11.93 -15.84
C SER A 215 -7.77 -11.54 -17.30
N THR A 216 -8.74 -10.66 -17.53
CA THR A 216 -9.11 -10.13 -18.87
C THR A 216 -8.53 -8.73 -19.15
N ALA A 217 -7.65 -8.23 -18.29
CA ALA A 217 -7.04 -6.92 -18.47
C ALA A 217 -6.13 -6.89 -19.71
N ASN A 218 -6.43 -6.06 -20.69
CA ASN A 218 -5.73 -6.01 -21.99
C ASN A 218 -4.23 -5.69 -21.89
N TRP A 219 -3.83 -4.95 -20.88
CA TRP A 219 -2.41 -4.55 -20.71
C TRP A 219 -1.49 -5.70 -20.28
N ILE A 220 -2.01 -6.87 -19.93
CA ILE A 220 -1.19 -8.08 -19.67
C ILE A 220 -0.72 -8.76 -20.96
N ASP A 221 -1.34 -8.45 -22.09
CA ASP A 221 -0.90 -8.98 -23.38
C ASP A 221 0.52 -8.52 -23.70
N GLY A 222 1.32 -9.43 -24.21
CA GLY A 222 2.75 -9.19 -24.49
C GLY A 222 3.68 -9.12 -23.26
N LEU A 223 3.19 -9.38 -22.04
CA LEU A 223 4.06 -9.45 -20.85
C LEU A 223 4.74 -10.80 -20.66
N GLN A 224 4.39 -11.82 -21.41
CA GLN A 224 4.84 -13.19 -21.17
C GLN A 224 6.35 -13.34 -21.13
N GLU A 225 7.07 -12.77 -22.10
CA GLU A 225 8.54 -12.81 -22.12
C GLU A 225 9.17 -12.12 -20.91
N LYS A 226 8.62 -10.95 -20.51
CA LYS A 226 9.11 -10.21 -19.34
C LYS A 226 8.87 -10.95 -18.04
N LEU A 227 7.73 -11.64 -17.93
CA LEU A 227 7.40 -12.47 -16.78
C LEU A 227 8.33 -13.70 -16.71
N LEU A 228 8.56 -14.38 -17.84
CA LEU A 228 9.44 -15.55 -17.90
C LEU A 228 10.91 -15.20 -17.61
N SER A 229 11.35 -14.02 -18.02
CA SER A 229 12.71 -13.54 -17.75
C SER A 229 12.88 -12.92 -16.35
N GLY A 230 11.81 -12.77 -15.57
CA GLY A 230 11.86 -12.13 -14.25
C GLY A 230 12.15 -10.63 -14.29
N THR A 231 11.92 -9.97 -15.45
CA THR A 231 12.30 -8.55 -15.65
C THR A 231 11.13 -7.57 -15.49
N TYR A 232 9.90 -8.05 -15.27
CA TYR A 232 8.76 -7.17 -15.12
C TYR A 232 8.60 -6.63 -13.68
N ARG A 233 8.55 -7.53 -12.69
CA ARG A 233 8.43 -7.20 -11.25
C ARG A 233 9.35 -8.06 -10.36
N GLY A 234 10.39 -8.65 -10.94
CA GLY A 234 11.33 -9.49 -10.22
C GLY A 234 10.67 -10.74 -9.65
N ARG A 235 10.81 -10.96 -8.34
CA ARG A 235 10.26 -12.16 -7.67
C ARG A 235 8.74 -12.31 -7.83
N GLU A 236 7.99 -11.22 -7.94
CA GLU A 236 6.55 -11.25 -8.11
C GLU A 236 6.12 -11.85 -9.47
N ASP A 237 7.00 -11.89 -10.47
CA ASP A 237 6.71 -12.45 -11.80
C ASP A 237 6.32 -13.93 -11.73
N GLY A 238 6.95 -14.70 -10.84
CA GLY A 238 6.59 -16.09 -10.59
C GLY A 238 5.15 -16.28 -10.07
N ASP A 239 4.70 -15.38 -9.21
CA ASP A 239 3.32 -15.37 -8.67
C ASP A 239 2.30 -15.09 -9.78
N TRP A 240 2.64 -14.18 -10.71
CA TRP A 240 1.81 -13.86 -11.86
C TRP A 240 1.66 -15.05 -12.81
N ILE A 241 2.78 -15.70 -13.15
CA ILE A 241 2.78 -16.91 -13.99
C ILE A 241 1.92 -18.01 -13.36
N LYS A 242 2.07 -18.22 -12.05
CA LYS A 242 1.29 -19.23 -11.31
C LYS A 242 -0.21 -18.96 -11.39
N ALA A 243 -0.64 -17.73 -11.10
CA ALA A 243 -2.06 -17.36 -11.13
C ALA A 243 -2.66 -17.47 -12.54
N LEU A 244 -1.96 -16.98 -13.57
CA LEU A 244 -2.41 -17.01 -14.96
C LEU A 244 -2.51 -18.44 -15.50
N LYS A 245 -1.57 -19.34 -15.12
CA LYS A 245 -1.64 -20.77 -15.48
C LYS A 245 -2.80 -21.46 -14.76
N LYS A 246 -2.97 -21.24 -13.46
CA LYS A 246 -4.07 -21.79 -12.66
C LYS A 246 -5.44 -21.36 -13.19
N ASN A 247 -5.55 -20.13 -13.71
CA ASN A 247 -6.78 -19.58 -14.30
C ASN A 247 -6.94 -19.86 -15.81
N ASN A 248 -6.08 -20.69 -16.43
CA ASN A 248 -6.12 -21.02 -17.87
C ASN A 248 -6.03 -19.80 -18.82
N THR A 249 -5.53 -18.67 -18.36
CA THR A 249 -5.33 -17.45 -19.18
C THR A 249 -3.94 -17.33 -19.77
N TRP A 250 -2.96 -18.04 -19.22
CA TRP A 250 -1.56 -17.99 -19.68
C TRP A 250 -1.37 -18.22 -21.18
N ASN A 251 -2.06 -19.22 -21.74
CA ASN A 251 -1.93 -19.56 -23.15
C ASN A 251 -2.63 -18.55 -24.08
N LYS A 252 -3.56 -17.76 -23.57
CA LYS A 252 -4.27 -16.73 -24.35
C LYS A 252 -3.40 -15.51 -24.62
N LEU A 253 -2.37 -15.26 -23.78
CA LEU A 253 -1.44 -14.13 -23.94
C LEU A 253 -0.56 -14.22 -25.19
N ASN A 254 -0.49 -15.39 -25.84
CA ASN A 254 0.29 -15.62 -27.07
C ASN A 254 -0.52 -15.46 -28.35
N CYS A 255 -1.82 -15.24 -28.28
CA CYS A 255 -2.69 -15.26 -29.46
C CYS A 255 -2.98 -13.87 -30.07
N SER A 256 -2.29 -12.83 -29.57
CA SER A 256 -2.44 -11.45 -30.08
C SER A 256 -1.24 -11.13 -30.99
N THR A 257 -1.23 -11.72 -32.21
CA THR A 257 -0.40 -11.29 -33.36
C THR A 257 -1.29 -10.59 -34.36
#